data_e3d36f50c8b2aa12d960ab4d930950e8
#
_entry.id   e3d36f50c8b2aa12d960ab4d930950e8
#
_cell.length_a   1.000
_cell.length_b   1.000
_cell.length_c   1.000
_cell.angle_alpha   90.00
_cell.angle_beta   90.00
_cell.angle_gamma   90.00
#
_symmetry.space_group_name_H-M   'P 1'
#
loop_
_entity.id
_entity.type
_entity.pdbx_description
1 polymer ?
#
loop_
_entity_poly.entity_id
_entity_poly.type
_entity_poly.pdbx_seq_one_letter_code
_entity_poly.pdbx_strand_id
1 'polypeptide(L)'
;MILTFLGADHEVTGSCHYLQVGDKKAVVDCGMEQGKDIYVNQELPVPAGDIDYIFLTHAHIDHSGLIPLMVKKGFKGQIFATKATCELCNIMLRDSAHIQEFEAQWKNRKAKRAGREEYVPIYNTEDAAAACELMIPVDYNQVVKVCDEFQIKFVDAGHLLGSSSIEMKVTENGVSKTIIFSGDIGNINK
;
A
#
# COMPACT_ATOMS: atom_id res chain seq x y z
N MET A 1 -0.63 11.17 18.56
CA MET A 1 -0.72 10.03 17.65
C MET A 1 -2.18 9.81 17.26
N ILE A 2 -2.44 9.67 15.96
CA ILE A 2 -3.76 9.38 15.39
C ILE A 2 -3.58 8.13 14.51
N LEU A 3 -4.46 7.15 14.67
CA LEU A 3 -4.58 5.98 13.79
C LEU A 3 -6.00 5.98 13.22
N THR A 4 -6.11 5.93 11.89
CA THR A 4 -7.39 5.90 11.17
C THR A 4 -7.42 4.71 10.24
N PHE A 5 -8.48 3.92 10.32
CA PHE A 5 -8.75 2.82 9.40
C PHE A 5 -9.50 3.39 8.19
N LEU A 6 -8.89 3.31 7.01
CA LEU A 6 -9.44 3.91 5.78
C LEU A 6 -10.06 2.86 4.85
N GLY A 7 -9.63 1.62 4.98
CA GLY A 7 -10.12 0.51 4.16
C GLY A 7 -10.02 -0.82 4.88
N ALA A 8 -10.64 -1.85 4.32
CA ALA A 8 -10.86 -3.15 4.95
C ALA A 8 -11.55 -3.03 6.33
N ASP A 9 -12.36 -1.97 6.50
CA ASP A 9 -13.20 -1.75 7.67
C ASP A 9 -14.60 -2.28 7.36
N HIS A 10 -14.95 -3.43 7.92
CA HIS A 10 -16.11 -4.27 7.60
C HIS A 10 -16.02 -5.06 6.28
N GLU A 11 -14.94 -4.96 5.52
CA GLU A 11 -14.64 -5.70 4.29
C GLU A 11 -13.28 -6.37 4.39
N VAL A 12 -12.96 -7.24 3.42
CA VAL A 12 -11.69 -7.99 3.43
C VAL A 12 -10.63 -7.28 2.60
N THR A 13 -11.03 -6.66 1.49
CA THR A 13 -10.09 -6.07 0.52
C THR A 13 -9.92 -4.56 0.71
N GLY A 14 -8.86 -4.00 0.16
CA GLY A 14 -8.58 -2.58 0.24
C GLY A 14 -7.91 -2.12 1.55
N SER A 15 -7.07 -2.96 2.15
CA SER A 15 -6.37 -2.62 3.41
C SER A 15 -5.62 -1.29 3.32
N CYS A 16 -5.96 -0.36 4.21
CA CYS A 16 -5.32 0.95 4.27
C CYS A 16 -5.50 1.58 5.66
N HIS A 17 -4.39 1.86 6.32
CA HIS A 17 -4.39 2.47 7.66
C HIS A 17 -3.52 3.71 7.67
N TYR A 18 -4.12 4.87 7.95
CA TYR A 18 -3.39 6.12 8.10
C TYR A 18 -2.91 6.30 9.55
N LEU A 19 -1.66 6.69 9.71
CA LEU A 19 -1.02 6.93 11.01
C LEU A 19 -0.32 8.28 11.01
N GLN A 20 -0.64 9.12 11.99
CA GLN A 20 0.07 10.37 12.26
C GLN A 20 0.68 10.34 13.66
N VAL A 21 2.00 10.62 13.73
CA VAL A 21 2.77 10.70 14.97
C VAL A 21 3.61 11.97 14.93
N GLY A 22 3.27 12.94 15.78
CA GLY A 22 3.84 14.28 15.66
C GLY A 22 3.55 14.88 14.28
N ASP A 23 4.60 15.34 13.61
CA ASP A 23 4.52 15.88 12.26
C ASP A 23 4.64 14.82 11.15
N LYS A 24 4.96 13.56 11.53
CA LYS A 24 5.16 12.46 10.59
C LYS A 24 3.86 11.76 10.26
N LYS A 25 3.67 11.48 8.98
CA LYS A 25 2.48 10.85 8.43
C LYS A 25 2.87 9.60 7.65
N ALA A 26 2.22 8.51 7.96
CA ALA A 26 2.48 7.23 7.32
C ALA A 26 1.18 6.51 6.94
N VAL A 27 1.30 5.58 6.01
CA VAL A 27 0.25 4.64 5.65
C VAL A 27 0.78 3.23 5.82
N VAL A 28 -0.01 2.36 6.41
CA VAL A 28 0.26 0.92 6.43
C VAL A 28 -0.71 0.27 5.48
N ASP A 29 -0.17 -0.39 4.47
CA ASP A 29 -0.83 -0.86 3.26
C ASP A 29 -1.56 0.27 2.50
N CYS A 30 -1.77 0.08 1.22
CA CYS A 30 -2.52 0.97 0.35
C CYS A 30 -3.17 0.13 -0.73
N GLY A 31 -4.20 -0.60 -0.31
CA GLY A 31 -4.82 -1.65 -1.09
C GLY A 31 -5.91 -1.16 -2.01
N MET A 32 -6.08 -1.89 -3.10
CA MET A 32 -7.19 -1.71 -4.03
C MET A 32 -8.34 -2.62 -3.61
N GLU A 33 -9.54 -2.08 -3.56
CA GLU A 33 -10.76 -2.86 -3.38
C GLU A 33 -10.94 -3.85 -4.52
N GLN A 34 -11.39 -5.05 -4.21
CA GLN A 34 -11.62 -6.12 -5.18
C GLN A 34 -13.02 -6.72 -5.00
N GLY A 35 -13.69 -6.96 -6.12
CA GLY A 35 -15.00 -7.61 -6.12
C GLY A 35 -16.16 -6.62 -6.07
N LYS A 36 -17.23 -7.01 -5.37
CA LYS A 36 -18.45 -6.21 -5.20
C LYS A 36 -18.56 -5.80 -3.73
N ASP A 37 -17.58 -5.04 -3.29
CA ASP A 37 -17.59 -4.50 -1.94
C ASP A 37 -18.72 -3.47 -1.79
N ILE A 38 -19.38 -3.51 -0.64
CA ILE A 38 -20.50 -2.61 -0.31
C ILE A 38 -19.93 -1.32 0.30
N TYR A 39 -18.81 -1.44 1.01
CA TYR A 39 -18.14 -0.32 1.68
C TYR A 39 -16.96 0.14 0.85
N VAL A 40 -16.93 1.43 0.53
CA VAL A 40 -15.86 2.05 -0.24
C VAL A 40 -14.81 2.60 0.71
N ASN A 41 -13.55 2.39 0.38
CA ASN A 41 -12.43 2.96 1.14
C ASN A 41 -12.57 4.47 1.29
N GLN A 42 -12.27 4.97 2.48
CA GLN A 42 -12.24 6.40 2.73
C GLN A 42 -11.01 7.04 2.10
N GLU A 43 -11.16 8.29 1.68
CA GLU A 43 -10.02 9.06 1.18
C GLU A 43 -9.01 9.35 2.31
N LEU A 44 -7.74 9.49 1.92
CA LEU A 44 -6.71 9.94 2.85
C LEU A 44 -7.08 11.30 3.45
N PRO A 45 -6.87 11.52 4.76
CA PRO A 45 -7.19 12.79 5.42
C PRO A 45 -6.25 13.93 5.01
N VAL A 46 -5.21 13.62 4.25
CA VAL A 46 -4.20 14.56 3.75
C VAL A 46 -3.85 14.23 2.29
N PRO A 47 -3.32 15.20 1.51
CA PRO A 47 -2.80 14.92 0.18
C PRO A 47 -1.71 13.84 0.20
N ALA A 48 -1.64 13.02 -0.85
CA ALA A 48 -0.64 11.95 -0.97
C ALA A 48 0.81 12.48 -0.88
N GLY A 49 1.06 13.70 -1.35
CA GLY A 49 2.36 14.36 -1.26
C GLY A 49 2.80 14.74 0.16
N ASP A 50 1.87 14.71 1.12
CA ASP A 50 2.16 15.00 2.54
C ASP A 50 2.46 13.72 3.35
N ILE A 51 2.38 12.55 2.73
CA ILE A 51 2.73 11.28 3.37
C ILE A 51 4.24 11.09 3.30
N ASP A 52 4.87 10.84 4.46
CA ASP A 52 6.31 10.61 4.56
C ASP A 52 6.68 9.15 4.23
N TYR A 53 5.87 8.19 4.69
CA TYR A 53 6.20 6.76 4.63
C TYR A 53 5.00 5.88 4.26
N ILE A 54 5.28 4.80 3.53
CA ILE A 54 4.38 3.66 3.38
C ILE A 54 5.08 2.43 3.94
N PHE A 55 4.38 1.66 4.77
CA PHE A 55 4.84 0.38 5.30
C PHE A 55 3.94 -0.70 4.73
N LEU A 56 4.50 -1.62 3.95
CA LEU A 56 3.74 -2.61 3.21
C LEU A 56 3.90 -3.99 3.82
N THR A 57 2.80 -4.62 4.20
CA THR A 57 2.79 -5.96 4.79
C THR A 57 3.14 -7.04 3.79
N HIS A 58 2.55 -6.99 2.58
CA HIS A 58 2.80 -7.94 1.50
C HIS A 58 2.30 -7.43 0.14
N ALA A 59 2.56 -8.20 -0.92
CA ALA A 59 2.42 -7.73 -2.29
C ALA A 59 1.02 -7.89 -2.91
N HIS A 60 0.04 -8.52 -2.25
CA HIS A 60 -1.30 -8.66 -2.82
C HIS A 60 -1.90 -7.29 -3.18
N ILE A 61 -2.69 -7.25 -4.24
CA ILE A 61 -3.24 -6.00 -4.80
C ILE A 61 -4.19 -5.29 -3.82
N ASP A 62 -4.90 -6.03 -2.99
CA ASP A 62 -5.75 -5.48 -1.93
C ASP A 62 -4.97 -4.92 -0.72
N HIS A 63 -3.63 -4.99 -0.74
CA HIS A 63 -2.70 -4.34 0.19
C HIS A 63 -1.75 -3.35 -0.49
N SER A 64 -1.39 -3.56 -1.75
CA SER A 64 -0.39 -2.75 -2.47
C SER A 64 -0.94 -1.97 -3.67
N GLY A 65 -2.13 -2.33 -4.15
CA GLY A 65 -2.62 -1.96 -5.49
C GLY A 65 -2.85 -0.48 -5.74
N LEU A 66 -2.98 0.36 -4.71
CA LEU A 66 -3.12 1.81 -4.86
C LEU A 66 -1.82 2.58 -4.62
N ILE A 67 -0.70 1.91 -4.34
CA ILE A 67 0.61 2.57 -4.19
C ILE A 67 0.99 3.37 -5.44
N PRO A 68 0.83 2.85 -6.69
CA PRO A 68 1.09 3.65 -7.89
C PRO A 68 0.21 4.90 -8.00
N LEU A 69 -1.05 4.81 -7.55
CA LEU A 69 -1.94 5.99 -7.51
C LEU A 69 -1.45 7.04 -6.50
N MET A 70 -0.89 6.61 -5.36
CA MET A 70 -0.26 7.52 -4.40
C MET A 70 0.88 8.30 -5.04
N VAL A 71 1.75 7.63 -5.80
CA VAL A 71 2.86 8.26 -6.54
C VAL A 71 2.33 9.23 -7.60
N LYS A 72 1.36 8.81 -8.40
CA LYS A 72 0.67 9.67 -9.37
C LYS A 72 0.07 10.93 -8.72
N LYS A 73 -0.44 10.82 -7.48
CA LYS A 73 -0.99 11.92 -6.69
C LYS A 73 0.06 12.72 -5.92
N GLY A 74 1.36 12.46 -6.14
CA GLY A 74 2.45 13.28 -5.62
C GLY A 74 3.21 12.70 -4.41
N PHE A 75 2.96 11.46 -4.00
CA PHE A 75 3.78 10.78 -3.00
C PHE A 75 5.23 10.66 -3.48
N LYS A 76 6.17 11.05 -2.63
CA LYS A 76 7.63 11.01 -2.88
C LYS A 76 8.41 10.46 -1.69
N GLY A 77 7.71 9.93 -0.70
CA GLY A 77 8.30 9.35 0.49
C GLY A 77 8.94 7.98 0.23
N GLN A 78 9.20 7.25 1.28
CA GLN A 78 9.82 5.93 1.23
C GLN A 78 8.79 4.83 1.49
N ILE A 79 8.94 3.71 0.78
CA ILE A 79 8.08 2.54 0.92
C ILE A 79 8.92 1.41 1.51
N PHE A 80 8.64 1.01 2.74
CA PHE A 80 9.36 -0.08 3.40
C PHE A 80 8.57 -1.39 3.28
N ALA A 81 9.25 -2.44 2.83
CA ALA A 81 8.69 -3.78 2.73
C ALA A 81 9.79 -4.83 2.86
N THR A 82 9.43 -6.09 3.01
CA THR A 82 10.43 -7.17 2.91
C THR A 82 11.01 -7.23 1.50
N LYS A 83 12.23 -7.75 1.37
CA LYS A 83 12.91 -7.86 0.06
C LYS A 83 12.04 -8.61 -0.96
N ALA A 84 11.46 -9.73 -0.58
CA ALA A 84 10.64 -10.53 -1.49
C ALA A 84 9.32 -9.80 -1.85
N THR A 85 8.73 -9.05 -0.93
CA THR A 85 7.58 -8.18 -1.23
C THR A 85 7.93 -7.11 -2.25
N CYS A 86 9.08 -6.46 -2.14
CA CYS A 86 9.54 -5.47 -3.13
C CYS A 86 9.71 -6.11 -4.52
N GLU A 87 10.31 -7.31 -4.59
CA GLU A 87 10.49 -8.04 -5.85
C GLU A 87 9.14 -8.45 -6.47
N LEU A 88 8.20 -8.95 -5.68
CA LEU A 88 6.85 -9.28 -6.14
C LEU A 88 6.06 -8.05 -6.58
N CYS A 89 6.11 -6.95 -5.84
CA CYS A 89 5.46 -5.70 -6.23
C CYS A 89 5.93 -5.17 -7.58
N ASN A 90 7.24 -5.32 -7.88
CA ASN A 90 7.77 -4.92 -9.19
C ASN A 90 7.15 -5.70 -10.36
N ILE A 91 6.67 -6.92 -10.12
CA ILE A 91 5.93 -7.71 -11.11
C ILE A 91 4.44 -7.34 -11.06
N MET A 92 3.82 -7.45 -9.90
CA MET A 92 2.37 -7.38 -9.74
C MET A 92 1.80 -5.99 -10.02
N LEU A 93 2.46 -4.91 -9.58
CA LEU A 93 1.98 -3.55 -9.81
C LEU A 93 2.08 -3.15 -11.28
N ARG A 94 3.15 -3.58 -11.97
CA ARG A 94 3.29 -3.36 -13.41
C ARG A 94 2.28 -4.15 -14.22
N ASP A 95 2.02 -5.40 -13.84
CA ASP A 95 0.99 -6.24 -14.47
C ASP A 95 -0.40 -5.64 -14.26
N SER A 96 -0.73 -5.23 -13.04
CA SER A 96 -1.99 -4.53 -12.72
C SER A 96 -2.17 -3.25 -13.57
N ALA A 97 -1.12 -2.44 -13.72
CA ALA A 97 -1.16 -1.25 -14.57
C ALA A 97 -1.43 -1.62 -16.04
N HIS A 98 -0.71 -2.62 -16.54
CA HIS A 98 -0.87 -3.10 -17.92
C HIS A 98 -2.29 -3.61 -18.19
N ILE A 99 -2.86 -4.38 -17.27
CA ILE A 99 -4.25 -4.85 -17.36
C ILE A 99 -5.22 -3.68 -17.43
N GLN A 100 -5.06 -2.66 -16.57
CA GLN A 100 -5.91 -1.46 -16.56
C GLN A 100 -5.81 -0.68 -17.88
N GLU A 101 -4.59 -0.51 -18.42
CA GLU A 101 -4.36 0.16 -19.71
C GLU A 101 -5.01 -0.61 -20.86
N PHE A 102 -4.86 -1.94 -20.88
CA PHE A 102 -5.46 -2.80 -21.89
C PHE A 102 -7.00 -2.76 -21.85
N GLU A 103 -7.58 -2.85 -20.64
CA GLU A 103 -9.02 -2.70 -20.46
C GLU A 103 -9.53 -1.32 -20.90
N ALA A 104 -8.79 -0.26 -20.57
CA ALA A 104 -9.13 1.08 -20.99
C ALA A 104 -9.16 1.20 -22.52
N GLN A 105 -8.14 0.68 -23.21
CA GLN A 105 -8.10 0.66 -24.67
C GLN A 105 -9.31 -0.08 -25.27
N TRP A 106 -9.65 -1.24 -24.70
CA TRP A 106 -10.80 -2.02 -25.19
C TRP A 106 -12.14 -1.32 -24.92
N LYS A 107 -12.34 -0.75 -23.74
CA LYS A 107 -13.53 0.03 -23.38
C LYS A 107 -13.65 1.28 -24.30
N ASN A 108 -12.53 1.97 -24.57
CA ASN A 108 -12.49 3.17 -25.38
C ASN A 108 -12.80 2.94 -26.86
N ARG A 109 -12.44 1.76 -27.43
CA ARG A 109 -12.89 1.39 -28.78
C ARG A 109 -14.42 1.32 -28.88
N LYS A 110 -15.11 0.88 -27.81
CA LYS A 110 -16.57 0.83 -27.75
C LYS A 110 -17.15 2.22 -27.44
N ALA A 111 -16.57 2.95 -26.51
CA ALA A 111 -17.02 4.29 -26.12
C ALA A 111 -16.98 5.25 -27.31
N LYS A 112 -15.91 5.27 -28.08
CA LYS A 112 -15.75 6.09 -29.30
C LYS A 112 -16.84 5.85 -30.32
N ARG A 113 -17.24 4.58 -30.53
CA ARG A 113 -18.35 4.22 -31.46
C ARG A 113 -19.71 4.66 -30.92
N ALA A 114 -19.87 4.82 -29.61
CA ALA A 114 -21.11 5.20 -28.95
C ALA A 114 -21.15 6.69 -28.57
N GLY A 115 -20.12 7.50 -28.90
CA GLY A 115 -20.06 8.91 -28.52
C GLY A 115 -19.98 9.14 -27.00
N ARG A 116 -19.40 8.18 -26.24
CA ARG A 116 -19.24 8.29 -24.79
C ARG A 116 -17.84 8.78 -24.43
N GLU A 117 -17.69 9.30 -23.20
CA GLU A 117 -16.39 9.69 -22.64
C GLU A 117 -15.41 8.53 -22.57
N GLU A 118 -14.12 8.84 -22.72
CA GLU A 118 -13.06 7.86 -22.63
C GLU A 118 -12.81 7.43 -21.18
N TYR A 119 -12.62 6.14 -20.97
CA TYR A 119 -12.20 5.58 -19.71
C TYR A 119 -10.69 5.79 -19.53
N VAL A 120 -10.28 6.32 -18.38
CA VAL A 120 -8.88 6.55 -18.03
C VAL A 120 -8.49 5.55 -16.94
N PRO A 121 -7.34 4.82 -17.07
CA PRO A 121 -6.84 3.96 -16.03
C PRO A 121 -6.56 4.76 -14.74
N ILE A 122 -6.73 4.13 -13.60
CA ILE A 122 -6.46 4.76 -12.30
C ILE A 122 -5.00 5.22 -12.24
N TYR A 123 -4.08 4.37 -12.71
CA TYR A 123 -2.65 4.65 -12.93
C TYR A 123 -2.14 3.87 -14.14
N ASN A 124 -0.95 4.18 -14.60
CA ASN A 124 -0.32 3.55 -15.75
C ASN A 124 0.97 2.78 -15.35
N THR A 125 1.61 2.16 -16.33
CA THR A 125 2.84 1.38 -16.12
C THR A 125 4.01 2.24 -15.64
N GLU A 126 4.08 3.52 -16.02
CA GLU A 126 5.10 4.47 -15.56
C GLU A 126 4.92 4.82 -14.08
N ASP A 127 3.67 5.04 -13.63
CA ASP A 127 3.32 5.27 -12.22
C ASP A 127 3.72 4.05 -11.37
N ALA A 128 3.45 2.83 -11.86
CA ALA A 128 3.83 1.59 -11.18
C ALA A 128 5.36 1.41 -11.10
N ALA A 129 6.08 1.76 -12.17
CA ALA A 129 7.54 1.74 -12.17
C ALA A 129 8.12 2.72 -11.13
N ALA A 130 7.64 3.96 -11.13
CA ALA A 130 8.06 4.98 -10.19
C ALA A 130 7.79 4.57 -8.73
N ALA A 131 6.66 3.90 -8.46
CA ALA A 131 6.34 3.38 -7.14
C ALA A 131 7.36 2.31 -6.69
N CYS A 132 7.78 1.42 -7.58
CA CYS A 132 8.77 0.40 -7.24
C CYS A 132 10.16 0.99 -6.95
N GLU A 133 10.53 2.12 -7.56
CA GLU A 133 11.78 2.82 -7.29
C GLU A 133 11.86 3.44 -5.89
N LEU A 134 10.72 3.70 -5.25
CA LEU A 134 10.65 4.23 -3.90
C LEU A 134 10.70 3.13 -2.81
N MET A 135 10.72 1.85 -3.21
CA MET A 135 10.73 0.72 -2.27
C MET A 135 12.11 0.49 -1.66
N ILE A 136 12.12 0.36 -0.34
CA ILE A 136 13.30 0.08 0.48
C ILE A 136 13.15 -1.32 1.07
N PRO A 137 13.95 -2.29 0.63
CA PRO A 137 13.90 -3.65 1.15
C PRO A 137 14.47 -3.73 2.56
N VAL A 138 13.77 -4.46 3.43
CA VAL A 138 14.15 -4.73 4.81
C VAL A 138 14.14 -6.26 5.04
N ASP A 139 15.12 -6.75 5.75
CA ASP A 139 15.16 -8.17 6.13
C ASP A 139 14.20 -8.48 7.28
N TYR A 140 13.69 -9.72 7.32
CA TYR A 140 12.88 -10.17 8.45
C TYR A 140 13.64 -10.05 9.77
N ASN A 141 12.92 -9.69 10.82
CA ASN A 141 13.42 -9.49 12.17
C ASN A 141 14.50 -8.40 12.33
N GLN A 142 14.84 -7.69 11.25
CA GLN A 142 15.68 -6.51 11.32
C GLN A 142 14.89 -5.34 11.92
N VAL A 143 15.43 -4.74 12.96
CA VAL A 143 14.89 -3.51 13.53
C VAL A 143 15.44 -2.33 12.75
N VAL A 144 14.57 -1.53 12.15
CA VAL A 144 14.93 -0.34 11.38
C VAL A 144 14.37 0.90 12.06
N LYS A 145 15.24 1.82 12.45
CA LYS A 145 14.83 3.16 12.86
C LYS A 145 14.64 4.01 11.63
N VAL A 146 13.37 4.26 11.27
CA VAL A 146 13.00 5.07 10.10
C VAL A 146 13.18 6.55 10.38
N CYS A 147 12.70 7.01 11.52
CA CYS A 147 12.89 8.37 12.06
C CYS A 147 12.77 8.34 13.60
N ASP A 148 12.66 9.48 14.23
CA ASP A 148 12.52 9.53 15.70
C ASP A 148 11.15 9.03 16.16
N GLU A 149 10.12 9.21 15.34
CA GLU A 149 8.76 8.80 15.59
C GLU A 149 8.50 7.33 15.27
N PHE A 150 9.21 6.74 14.29
CA PHE A 150 8.96 5.40 13.78
C PHE A 150 10.18 4.48 13.81
N GLN A 151 10.00 3.33 14.46
CA GLN A 151 10.89 2.19 14.36
C GLN A 151 10.06 0.95 14.00
N ILE A 152 10.50 0.18 13.01
CA ILE A 152 9.76 -0.95 12.47
C ILE A 152 10.57 -2.24 12.51
N LYS A 153 9.85 -3.36 12.49
CA LYS A 153 10.38 -4.70 12.30
C LYS A 153 9.34 -5.54 11.55
N PHE A 154 9.76 -6.19 10.49
CA PHE A 154 8.93 -7.13 9.74
C PHE A 154 9.11 -8.54 10.30
N VAL A 155 8.00 -9.21 10.63
CA VAL A 155 7.97 -10.57 11.15
C VAL A 155 7.21 -11.43 10.16
N ASP A 156 7.76 -12.60 9.79
CA ASP A 156 7.11 -13.48 8.82
C ASP A 156 5.68 -13.84 9.25
N ALA A 157 4.72 -13.60 8.36
CA ALA A 157 3.30 -13.87 8.57
C ALA A 157 2.86 -15.24 8.00
N GLY A 158 3.72 -15.92 7.23
CA GLY A 158 3.45 -17.25 6.67
C GLY A 158 2.31 -17.30 5.64
N HIS A 159 1.91 -16.17 5.06
CA HIS A 159 0.80 -16.06 4.12
C HIS A 159 1.24 -16.31 2.67
N LEU A 160 2.19 -15.53 2.20
CA LEU A 160 2.86 -15.71 0.90
C LEU A 160 4.34 -15.35 1.01
N LEU A 161 5.08 -15.55 -0.07
CA LEU A 161 6.49 -15.17 -0.11
C LEU A 161 6.66 -13.67 0.16
N GLY A 162 7.42 -13.35 1.19
CA GLY A 162 7.66 -11.97 1.60
C GLY A 162 6.62 -11.38 2.56
N SER A 163 5.49 -12.06 2.80
CA SER A 163 4.45 -11.55 3.70
C SER A 163 4.95 -11.34 5.12
N SER A 164 4.49 -10.29 5.75
CA SER A 164 4.92 -9.93 7.10
C SER A 164 3.82 -9.26 7.92
N SER A 165 3.86 -9.50 9.22
CA SER A 165 3.29 -8.60 10.21
C SER A 165 4.32 -7.51 10.53
N ILE A 166 3.86 -6.29 10.71
CA ILE A 166 4.72 -5.14 11.02
C ILE A 166 4.61 -4.82 12.51
N GLU A 167 5.68 -5.06 13.25
CA GLU A 167 5.83 -4.56 14.61
C GLU A 167 6.39 -3.14 14.53
N MET A 168 5.57 -2.15 14.88
CA MET A 168 5.91 -0.74 14.78
C MET A 168 5.95 -0.12 16.17
N LYS A 169 7.13 0.36 16.58
CA LYS A 169 7.27 1.20 17.75
C LYS A 169 7.13 2.66 17.33
N VAL A 170 6.13 3.33 17.88
CA VAL A 170 5.85 4.76 17.67
C VAL A 170 6.23 5.56 18.92
N THR A 171 6.84 6.71 18.73
CA THR A 171 7.28 7.59 19.83
C THR A 171 6.79 9.00 19.60
N GLU A 172 6.06 9.55 20.57
CA GLU A 172 5.57 10.93 20.56
C GLU A 172 5.71 11.54 21.94
N ASN A 173 6.29 12.73 22.04
CA ASN A 173 6.49 13.47 23.32
C ASN A 173 7.16 12.61 24.41
N GLY A 174 8.14 11.79 24.03
CA GLY A 174 8.87 10.92 24.97
C GLY A 174 8.12 9.65 25.39
N VAL A 175 6.89 9.46 24.92
CA VAL A 175 6.09 8.25 25.17
C VAL A 175 6.17 7.32 23.97
N SER A 176 6.56 6.08 24.19
CA SER A 176 6.59 5.04 23.15
C SER A 176 5.46 4.03 23.34
N LYS A 177 4.88 3.61 22.22
CA LYS A 177 3.90 2.51 22.13
C LYS A 177 4.28 1.57 21.00
N THR A 178 3.91 0.30 21.13
CA THR A 178 4.05 -0.68 20.04
C THR A 178 2.68 -0.97 19.46
N ILE A 179 2.59 -0.92 18.14
CA ILE A 179 1.41 -1.29 17.36
C ILE A 179 1.84 -2.45 16.46
N ILE A 180 0.97 -3.43 16.30
CA ILE A 180 1.19 -4.54 15.37
C ILE A 180 0.12 -4.47 14.28
N PHE A 181 0.56 -4.35 13.03
CA PHE A 181 -0.29 -4.53 11.86
C PHE A 181 -0.05 -5.95 11.36
N SER A 182 -1.07 -6.80 11.48
CA SER A 182 -0.92 -8.23 11.18
C SER A 182 -0.66 -8.50 9.69
N GLY A 183 -1.19 -7.67 8.82
CA GLY A 183 -1.40 -8.06 7.44
C GLY A 183 -2.26 -9.34 7.39
N ASP A 184 -2.14 -10.07 6.32
CA ASP A 184 -2.75 -11.38 6.19
C ASP A 184 -1.87 -12.45 6.85
N ILE A 185 -2.48 -13.26 7.70
CA ILE A 185 -1.81 -14.32 8.44
C ILE A 185 -2.05 -15.65 7.73
N GLY A 186 -0.98 -16.35 7.44
CA GLY A 186 -1.04 -17.68 6.85
C GLY A 186 -1.39 -18.78 7.85
N ASN A 187 -1.47 -20.00 7.34
CA ASN A 187 -1.76 -21.17 8.17
C ASN A 187 -0.45 -21.74 8.77
N ILE A 188 -0.45 -22.06 10.07
CA ILE A 188 0.70 -22.61 10.82
C ILE A 188 1.22 -23.94 10.23
N ASN A 189 0.40 -24.65 9.45
CA ASN A 189 0.70 -26.01 8.95
C ASN A 189 1.01 -26.05 7.44
N LYS A 190 1.53 -24.98 6.87
CA LYS A 190 2.01 -24.98 5.47
C LYS A 190 3.49 -24.92 5.39
#